data_eed049c67e65e10d66fa45e325f90152
#
_entry.id   eed049c67e65e10d66fa45e325f90152
#
_cell.length_a   1.000
_cell.length_b   1.000
_cell.length_c   1.000
_cell.angle_alpha   90.00
_cell.angle_beta   90.00
_cell.angle_gamma   90.00
#
_symmetry.space_group_name_H-M   'P 1'
#
loop_
_entity.id
_entity.type
_entity.pdbx_description
1 polymer ?
#
loop_
_entity_poly.entity_id
_entity_poly.type
_entity_poly.pdbx_seq_one_letter_code
_entity_poly.pdbx_strand_id
1 'polypeptide(L)'
;INHLLQNSKFKHGPIRVAFTPDEEIGRGVKKRLPTDLGVDTAYTFDGGKIGDLEYETFSADKAEVNIKGVSIHPGLAKDKLVNAIHIAAKIIGTLPQSTLTPETTEDNEGFIHATDMVGGSAEMTLRFILREF
;
A
#
# COMPACT_ATOMS: atom_id res chain seq x y z
N ILE A 1 11.04 -26.65 7.87
CA ILE A 1 12.35 -26.88 8.52
C ILE A 1 12.35 -28.21 9.23
N ASN A 2 11.44 -28.48 10.20
CA ASN A 2 11.39 -29.76 10.93
C ASN A 2 11.36 -30.98 10.02
N HIS A 3 10.59 -30.94 8.94
CA HIS A 3 10.53 -32.00 7.95
C HIS A 3 11.89 -32.28 7.30
N LEU A 4 12.65 -31.26 6.93
CA LEU A 4 13.99 -31.38 6.38
C LEU A 4 14.98 -31.92 7.41
N LEU A 5 14.91 -31.47 8.65
CA LEU A 5 15.78 -31.94 9.72
C LEU A 5 15.55 -33.43 10.09
N GLN A 6 14.29 -33.88 9.96
CA GLN A 6 13.91 -35.26 10.30
C GLN A 6 14.09 -36.25 9.13
N ASN A 7 14.27 -35.76 7.90
CA ASN A 7 14.35 -36.60 6.70
C ASN A 7 15.67 -36.43 5.98
N SER A 8 16.66 -37.20 6.38
CA SER A 8 18.00 -37.22 5.76
C SER A 8 18.04 -37.64 4.29
N LYS A 9 16.91 -38.12 3.75
CA LYS A 9 16.77 -38.46 2.32
C LYS A 9 16.69 -37.24 1.40
N PHE A 10 16.28 -36.09 1.92
CA PHE A 10 16.24 -34.86 1.14
C PHE A 10 17.62 -34.21 1.08
N LYS A 11 18.20 -34.21 -0.12
CA LYS A 11 19.44 -33.48 -0.38
C LYS A 11 19.13 -32.02 -0.61
N HIS A 12 19.73 -31.15 0.16
CA HIS A 12 19.60 -29.70 0.01
C HIS A 12 20.94 -29.01 0.25
N GLY A 13 21.11 -27.83 -0.32
CA GLY A 13 22.21 -26.92 0.00
C GLY A 13 22.03 -26.25 1.36
N PRO A 14 22.91 -25.32 1.72
CA PRO A 14 22.75 -24.51 2.92
C PRO A 14 21.45 -23.74 2.92
N ILE A 15 20.69 -23.83 4.01
CA ILE A 15 19.45 -23.08 4.20
C ILE A 15 19.64 -22.07 5.33
N ARG A 16 19.30 -20.82 5.08
CA ARG A 16 19.29 -19.75 6.07
C ARG A 16 17.86 -19.27 6.27
N VAL A 17 17.50 -19.02 7.51
CA VAL A 17 16.14 -18.57 7.88
C VAL A 17 16.27 -17.24 8.61
N ALA A 18 15.48 -16.28 8.19
CA ALA A 18 15.35 -14.99 8.86
C ALA A 18 13.91 -14.78 9.32
N PHE A 19 13.74 -14.29 10.52
CA PHE A 19 12.47 -13.82 11.05
C PHE A 19 12.56 -12.29 11.19
N THR A 20 11.64 -11.58 10.52
CA THR A 20 11.63 -10.12 10.52
C THR A 20 10.43 -9.62 11.30
N PRO A 21 10.61 -8.89 12.41
CA PRO A 21 9.51 -8.23 13.11
C PRO A 21 9.07 -6.96 12.36
N ASP A 22 7.93 -6.39 12.78
CA ASP A 22 7.44 -5.08 12.33
C ASP A 22 7.08 -5.00 10.82
N GLU A 23 6.75 -6.13 10.19
CA GLU A 23 6.36 -6.16 8.79
C GLU A 23 5.11 -5.29 8.55
N GLU A 24 4.07 -5.41 9.38
CA GLU A 24 2.78 -4.71 9.30
C GLU A 24 2.89 -3.17 9.32
N ILE A 25 3.99 -2.65 9.80
CA ILE A 25 4.29 -1.21 9.77
C ILE A 25 5.38 -0.84 8.76
N GLY A 26 5.73 -1.76 7.85
CA GLY A 26 6.69 -1.55 6.79
C GLY A 26 8.14 -1.40 7.26
N ARG A 27 8.50 -1.99 8.39
CA ARG A 27 9.86 -1.92 8.98
C ARG A 27 10.57 -3.27 9.10
N GLY A 28 9.94 -4.32 8.62
CA GLY A 28 10.41 -5.70 8.79
C GLY A 28 11.74 -6.00 8.11
N VAL A 29 11.98 -5.45 6.92
CA VAL A 29 13.17 -5.77 6.12
C VAL A 29 14.14 -4.60 6.08
N LYS A 30 15.36 -4.84 6.55
CA LYS A 30 16.48 -3.90 6.40
C LYS A 30 17.15 -4.09 5.03
N LYS A 31 17.62 -3.02 4.40
CA LYS A 31 18.31 -3.06 3.09
C LYS A 31 19.50 -4.04 3.04
N ARG A 32 20.10 -4.35 4.18
CA ARG A 32 21.22 -5.27 4.29
C ARG A 32 20.82 -6.75 4.38
N LEU A 33 19.56 -7.08 4.59
CA LEU A 33 19.13 -8.45 4.80
C LEU A 33 19.58 -9.42 3.70
N PRO A 34 19.47 -9.11 2.39
CA PRO A 34 19.97 -10.00 1.35
C PRO A 34 21.49 -10.25 1.45
N THR A 35 22.26 -9.21 1.75
CA THR A 35 23.72 -9.31 1.92
C THR A 35 24.07 -10.13 3.18
N ASP A 36 23.36 -9.89 4.27
CA ASP A 36 23.60 -10.59 5.54
C ASP A 36 23.20 -12.07 5.45
N LEU A 37 22.17 -12.40 4.68
CA LEU A 37 21.81 -13.78 4.38
C LEU A 37 22.81 -14.46 3.44
N GLY A 38 23.38 -13.74 2.47
CA GLY A 38 24.36 -14.27 1.52
C GLY A 38 23.83 -15.49 0.78
N VAL A 39 22.65 -15.38 0.20
CA VAL A 39 21.97 -16.44 -0.57
C VAL A 39 21.68 -15.96 -1.98
N ASP A 40 21.65 -16.87 -2.94
CA ASP A 40 21.35 -16.56 -4.34
C ASP A 40 19.83 -16.46 -4.60
N THR A 41 19.05 -17.19 -3.82
CA THR A 41 17.59 -17.22 -3.89
C THR A 41 16.97 -17.18 -2.50
N ALA A 42 15.82 -16.54 -2.38
CA ALA A 42 15.06 -16.50 -1.15
C ALA A 42 13.56 -16.66 -1.42
N TYR A 43 12.84 -17.21 -0.45
CA TYR A 43 11.39 -17.31 -0.45
C TYR A 43 10.88 -16.56 0.77
N THR A 44 9.88 -15.72 0.56
CA THR A 44 9.14 -15.05 1.63
C THR A 44 7.91 -15.90 1.97
N PHE A 45 7.73 -16.19 3.24
CA PHE A 45 6.55 -16.87 3.74
C PHE A 45 5.69 -15.84 4.47
N ASP A 46 4.64 -15.45 3.82
CA ASP A 46 3.64 -14.52 4.30
C ASP A 46 2.26 -15.07 3.98
N GLY A 47 1.18 -14.56 4.51
CA GLY A 47 -0.20 -15.01 4.36
C GLY A 47 -0.59 -15.77 3.09
N GLY A 48 -1.87 -16.03 2.89
CA GLY A 48 -2.38 -16.72 1.71
C GLY A 48 -2.72 -18.19 1.94
N LYS A 49 -3.08 -18.90 0.88
CA LYS A 49 -3.48 -20.31 0.96
C LYS A 49 -2.26 -21.22 0.93
N ILE A 50 -2.35 -22.34 1.63
CA ILE A 50 -1.30 -23.36 1.60
C ILE A 50 -1.17 -23.93 0.18
N GLY A 51 0.04 -23.81 -0.38
CA GLY A 51 0.37 -24.32 -1.71
C GLY A 51 0.39 -23.26 -2.79
N ASP A 52 -0.06 -22.05 -2.52
CA ASP A 52 0.07 -20.93 -3.45
C ASP A 52 1.52 -20.46 -3.52
N LEU A 53 1.98 -20.15 -4.71
CA LEU A 53 3.29 -19.57 -4.98
C LEU A 53 3.11 -18.29 -5.79
N GLU A 54 3.40 -17.17 -5.16
CA GLU A 54 3.43 -15.88 -5.82
C GLU A 54 4.85 -15.60 -6.34
N TYR A 55 4.96 -15.29 -7.62
CA TYR A 55 6.25 -15.03 -8.29
C TYR A 55 6.24 -13.75 -9.11
N GLU A 56 5.16 -12.99 -8.99
CA GLU A 56 4.98 -11.68 -9.63
C GLU A 56 5.20 -10.55 -8.63
N THR A 57 5.61 -9.41 -9.13
CA THR A 57 5.77 -8.18 -8.35
C THR A 57 4.82 -7.12 -8.87
N PHE A 58 4.48 -6.17 -8.04
CA PHE A 58 3.66 -5.02 -8.40
C PHE A 58 4.33 -3.72 -7.93
N SER A 59 3.97 -2.62 -8.58
CA SER A 59 4.34 -1.28 -8.11
C SER A 59 3.37 -0.82 -7.03
N ALA A 60 3.90 -0.18 -6.00
CA ALA A 60 3.13 0.35 -4.89
C ALA A 60 3.60 1.75 -4.53
N ASP A 61 2.74 2.72 -4.72
CA ASP A 61 2.99 4.11 -4.39
C ASP A 61 1.93 4.69 -3.45
N LYS A 62 2.28 5.77 -2.78
CA LYS A 62 1.35 6.57 -1.98
C LYS A 62 1.28 7.97 -2.57
N ALA A 63 0.08 8.51 -2.66
CA ALA A 63 -0.13 9.91 -3.00
C ALA A 63 -0.82 10.64 -1.85
N GLU A 64 -0.40 11.85 -1.58
CA GLU A 64 -1.03 12.76 -0.64
C GLU A 64 -1.36 14.06 -1.34
N VAL A 65 -2.62 14.49 -1.26
CA VAL A 65 -3.12 15.73 -1.83
C VAL A 65 -3.54 16.66 -0.70
N ASN A 66 -2.80 17.73 -0.52
CA ASN A 66 -3.08 18.77 0.47
C ASN A 66 -3.83 19.94 -0.20
N ILE A 67 -5.04 20.17 0.22
CA ILE A 67 -5.94 21.19 -0.31
C ILE A 67 -6.04 22.33 0.70
N LYS A 68 -5.67 23.53 0.29
CA LYS A 68 -5.84 24.75 1.09
C LYS A 68 -7.03 25.54 0.58
N GLY A 69 -8.01 25.75 1.45
CA GLY A 69 -9.13 26.60 1.21
C GLY A 69 -8.91 28.03 1.71
N VAL A 70 -9.96 28.85 1.57
CA VAL A 70 -10.02 30.20 2.18
C VAL A 70 -11.21 30.23 3.12
N SER A 71 -10.95 30.20 4.41
CA SER A 71 -11.99 30.23 5.44
C SER A 71 -12.45 31.67 5.72
N ILE A 72 -13.73 31.92 5.65
CA ILE A 72 -14.35 33.22 5.94
C ILE A 72 -15.65 32.99 6.70
N HIS A 73 -16.02 33.92 7.56
CA HIS A 73 -17.31 33.88 8.25
C HIS A 73 -18.46 33.72 7.24
N PRO A 74 -19.38 32.75 7.44
CA PRO A 74 -20.43 32.46 6.46
C PRO A 74 -21.26 33.66 5.97
N GLY A 75 -21.53 34.60 6.85
CA GLY A 75 -22.24 35.84 6.50
C GLY A 75 -21.49 36.78 5.55
N LEU A 76 -20.20 36.57 5.32
CA LEU A 76 -19.32 37.39 4.46
C LEU A 76 -18.68 36.57 3.35
N ALA A 77 -19.12 35.32 3.18
CA ALA A 77 -18.44 34.31 2.38
C ALA A 77 -18.65 34.40 0.86
N LYS A 78 -19.70 35.14 0.43
CA LYS A 78 -20.05 35.28 -0.98
C LYS A 78 -18.83 35.73 -1.80
N ASP A 79 -18.48 34.98 -2.83
CA ASP A 79 -17.37 35.21 -3.77
C ASP A 79 -15.97 35.25 -3.12
N LYS A 80 -15.83 34.78 -1.86
CA LYS A 80 -14.58 34.83 -1.09
C LYS A 80 -14.20 33.48 -0.47
N LEU A 81 -15.21 32.70 -0.02
CA LEU A 81 -14.98 31.41 0.59
C LEU A 81 -14.50 30.38 -0.46
N VAL A 82 -13.40 29.71 -0.19
CA VAL A 82 -12.98 28.53 -0.93
C VAL A 82 -13.02 27.34 0.01
N ASN A 83 -14.01 26.48 -0.15
CA ASN A 83 -14.21 25.33 0.74
C ASN A 83 -13.39 24.13 0.29
N ALA A 84 -12.38 23.74 1.09
CA ALA A 84 -11.51 22.62 0.80
C ALA A 84 -12.26 21.29 0.76
N ILE A 85 -13.35 21.13 1.52
CA ILE A 85 -14.20 19.92 1.47
C ILE A 85 -14.84 19.76 0.08
N HIS A 86 -15.34 20.84 -0.51
CA HIS A 86 -15.95 20.80 -1.85
C HIS A 86 -14.93 20.43 -2.93
N ILE A 87 -13.69 20.91 -2.79
CA ILE A 87 -12.60 20.55 -3.71
C ILE A 87 -12.24 19.08 -3.56
N ALA A 88 -12.09 18.60 -2.32
CA ALA A 88 -11.80 17.20 -2.03
C ALA A 88 -12.88 16.26 -2.60
N ALA A 89 -14.15 16.57 -2.34
CA ALA A 89 -15.28 15.80 -2.88
C ALA A 89 -15.27 15.77 -4.42
N LYS A 90 -14.94 16.89 -5.06
CA LYS A 90 -14.80 16.93 -6.52
C LYS A 90 -13.65 16.05 -7.02
N ILE A 91 -12.48 16.09 -6.37
CA ILE A 91 -11.35 15.23 -6.72
C ILE A 91 -11.77 13.76 -6.63
N ILE A 92 -12.34 13.33 -5.51
CA ILE A 92 -12.82 11.94 -5.33
C ILE A 92 -13.86 11.59 -6.41
N GLY A 93 -14.80 12.49 -6.71
CA GLY A 93 -15.84 12.27 -7.73
C GLY A 93 -15.32 12.20 -9.17
N THR A 94 -14.08 12.64 -9.45
CA THR A 94 -13.45 12.51 -10.78
C THR A 94 -12.65 11.23 -10.95
N LEU A 95 -12.41 10.48 -9.87
CA LEU A 95 -11.70 9.20 -9.96
C LEU A 95 -12.61 8.15 -10.64
N PRO A 96 -12.02 7.23 -11.41
CA PRO A 96 -12.78 6.18 -12.12
C PRO A 96 -13.21 5.06 -11.17
N GLN A 97 -14.14 5.36 -10.28
CA GLN A 97 -14.59 4.50 -9.19
C GLN A 97 -15.24 3.19 -9.65
N SER A 98 -15.72 3.13 -10.88
CA SER A 98 -16.35 1.93 -11.44
C SER A 98 -15.37 0.94 -12.06
N THR A 99 -14.09 1.30 -12.22
CA THR A 99 -13.13 0.51 -12.99
C THR A 99 -11.71 0.51 -12.44
N LEU A 100 -11.40 1.34 -11.44
CA LEU A 100 -10.02 1.50 -10.96
C LEU A 100 -9.97 1.66 -9.44
N THR A 101 -10.73 0.86 -8.74
CA THR A 101 -10.70 0.78 -7.26
C THR A 101 -10.49 -0.66 -6.82
N PRO A 102 -10.03 -0.92 -5.60
CA PRO A 102 -9.89 -2.30 -5.10
C PRO A 102 -11.17 -3.13 -5.18
N GLU A 103 -12.34 -2.46 -5.13
CA GLU A 103 -13.65 -3.12 -5.19
C GLU A 103 -14.08 -3.49 -6.63
N THR A 104 -13.37 -2.98 -7.64
CA THR A 104 -13.75 -3.13 -9.06
C THR A 104 -12.65 -3.74 -9.93
N THR A 105 -11.51 -4.08 -9.34
CA THR A 105 -10.36 -4.66 -10.02
C THR A 105 -10.03 -6.03 -9.44
N GLU A 106 -9.43 -6.89 -10.27
CA GLU A 106 -9.00 -8.22 -9.90
C GLU A 106 -7.65 -8.56 -10.56
N ASP A 107 -7.01 -9.62 -10.09
CA ASP A 107 -5.74 -10.14 -10.61
C ASP A 107 -4.66 -9.05 -10.76
N ASN A 108 -4.14 -8.86 -11.96
CA ASN A 108 -3.07 -7.91 -12.28
C ASN A 108 -3.59 -6.52 -12.69
N GLU A 109 -4.80 -6.18 -12.35
CA GLU A 109 -5.33 -4.85 -12.58
C GLU A 109 -4.86 -3.87 -11.49
N GLY A 110 -4.42 -2.71 -11.93
CA GLY A 110 -4.03 -1.63 -11.01
C GLY A 110 -5.24 -0.92 -10.40
N PHE A 111 -5.01 -0.18 -9.32
CA PHE A 111 -6.08 0.59 -8.69
C PHE A 111 -5.60 1.87 -8.00
N ILE A 112 -6.54 2.79 -7.77
CA ILE A 112 -6.41 3.98 -6.93
C ILE A 112 -7.33 3.81 -5.72
N HIS A 113 -6.75 3.60 -4.56
CA HIS A 113 -7.49 3.44 -3.31
C HIS A 113 -7.39 4.69 -2.45
N ALA A 114 -8.50 5.42 -2.30
CA ALA A 114 -8.57 6.52 -1.34
C ALA A 114 -8.69 5.95 0.08
N THR A 115 -7.67 6.16 0.91
CA THR A 115 -7.60 5.58 2.26
C THR A 115 -8.07 6.54 3.34
N ASP A 116 -7.81 7.84 3.16
CA ASP A 116 -8.15 8.85 4.15
C ASP A 116 -8.63 10.15 3.52
N MET A 117 -9.56 10.78 4.20
CA MET A 117 -9.99 12.15 3.98
C MET A 117 -10.06 12.85 5.34
N VAL A 118 -9.10 13.71 5.63
CA VAL A 118 -8.94 14.33 6.95
C VAL A 118 -8.83 15.84 6.82
N GLY A 119 -9.62 16.58 7.59
CA GLY A 119 -9.57 18.05 7.61
C GLY A 119 -10.94 18.71 7.73
N GLY A 120 -11.04 19.91 7.18
CA GLY A 120 -12.25 20.72 7.22
C GLY A 120 -12.29 21.73 6.06
N SER A 121 -13.17 22.73 6.18
CA SER A 121 -13.40 23.73 5.11
C SER A 121 -12.16 24.59 4.79
N ALA A 122 -11.27 24.80 5.77
CA ALA A 122 -10.06 25.60 5.58
C ALA A 122 -8.90 24.80 4.98
N GLU A 123 -8.80 23.51 5.30
CA GLU A 123 -7.73 22.62 4.85
C GLU A 123 -8.23 21.18 4.83
N MET A 124 -7.86 20.43 3.82
CA MET A 124 -8.21 19.01 3.65
C MET A 124 -7.02 18.23 3.09
N THR A 125 -6.77 17.07 3.64
CA THR A 125 -5.77 16.11 3.14
C THR A 125 -6.49 14.86 2.65
N LEU A 126 -6.19 14.44 1.43
CA LEU A 126 -6.57 13.15 0.88
C LEU A 126 -5.33 12.26 0.79
N ARG A 127 -5.46 10.97 1.15
CA ARG A 127 -4.39 9.98 0.99
C ARG A 127 -4.86 8.83 0.13
N PHE A 128 -3.93 8.35 -0.68
CA PHE A 128 -4.19 7.28 -1.65
C PHE A 128 -3.09 6.24 -1.62
N ILE A 129 -3.48 5.00 -1.86
CA ILE A 129 -2.58 3.92 -2.28
C ILE A 129 -2.79 3.72 -3.77
N LEU A 130 -1.69 3.59 -4.51
CA LEU A 130 -1.67 3.32 -5.93
C LEU A 130 -1.03 1.97 -6.16
N ARG A 131 -1.62 1.15 -7.01
CA ARG A 131 -1.12 -0.16 -7.40
C ARG A 131 -1.13 -0.30 -8.91
N GLU A 132 -0.08 -0.95 -9.43
CA GLU A 132 0.01 -1.33 -10.84
C GLU A 132 0.91 -2.58 -10.97
N PHE A 133 0.60 -3.44 -11.93
CA PHE A 133 1.30 -4.71 -12.19
C PHE A 133 2.11 -4.67 -13.48
#